data_6e21bb5c4eeeacf2f6c460d7353df317
#
_entry.id   6e21bb5c4eeeacf2f6c460d7353df317
#
_cell.length_a   1.000
_cell.length_b   1.000
_cell.length_c   1.000
_cell.angle_alpha   90.00
_cell.angle_beta   90.00
_cell.angle_gamma   90.00
#
_symmetry.space_group_name_H-M   'P 1'
#
loop_
_entity.id
_entity.type
_entity.pdbx_description
1 polymer ?
#
loop_
_entity_poly.entity_id
_entity_poly.type
_entity_poly.pdbx_seq_one_letter_code
_entity_poly.pdbx_strand_id
1 'polypeptide(L)'
;KAGTVLARIPRESSKTRDITGGLPRVAELFEARKPKDFAIISEIDGIVEFGNDYKTKRRIRVVPQDKDSEPVEFMVPKGKLLSVQEGDFIRKGDLIMDGSPVPHDILNILGVEALANYLVKEVQDVYRLQGVIINDKHIEVILRQMLKKIEVKESGDSTLLPGEIIDRLKFEEINEKLVSENKNAAVGERVLMGITKASLQTESFISAASFQETTRVLTDAAIKGKTDKLIGLKENVIVGRLVPAGTGSIKNLWNKKASED
;
A
#
# COMPACT_ATOMS: atom_id res chain seq x y z
N LYS A 1 -5.02 27.18 34.92
CA LYS A 1 -4.51 28.57 35.00
C LYS A 1 -5.16 29.39 33.89
N ALA A 2 -5.27 30.71 34.05
CA ALA A 2 -5.75 31.60 32.98
C ALA A 2 -4.84 31.45 31.76
N GLY A 3 -5.43 31.29 30.55
CA GLY A 3 -4.69 31.07 29.30
C GLY A 3 -4.37 29.62 28.98
N THR A 4 -4.70 28.64 29.83
CA THR A 4 -4.53 27.22 29.52
C THR A 4 -5.57 26.79 28.49
N VAL A 5 -5.13 26.13 27.43
CA VAL A 5 -6.03 25.58 26.41
C VAL A 5 -6.81 24.42 27.02
N LEU A 6 -8.14 24.55 27.10
CA LEU A 6 -9.04 23.55 27.70
C LEU A 6 -9.49 22.50 26.67
N ALA A 7 -9.70 22.92 25.43
CA ALA A 7 -10.09 22.03 24.33
C ALA A 7 -9.65 22.64 23.00
N ARG A 8 -9.28 21.79 22.07
CA ARG A 8 -8.93 22.16 20.71
C ARG A 8 -9.97 21.54 19.77
N ILE A 9 -10.76 22.38 19.14
CA ILE A 9 -11.66 21.92 18.08
C ILE A 9 -10.89 22.06 16.77
N PRO A 10 -10.60 20.95 16.07
CA PRO A 10 -10.01 21.05 14.75
C PRO A 10 -11.00 21.85 13.90
N ARG A 11 -10.59 23.03 13.45
CA ARG A 11 -11.30 23.69 12.36
C ARG A 11 -11.09 22.76 11.16
N GLU A 12 -12.12 22.04 10.79
CA GLU A 12 -12.24 21.61 9.40
C GLU A 12 -12.25 22.91 8.59
N SER A 13 -11.05 23.34 8.17
CA SER A 13 -10.99 24.29 7.09
C SER A 13 -11.82 23.62 6.01
N SER A 14 -12.91 24.29 5.61
CA SER A 14 -13.53 24.00 4.33
C SER A 14 -12.42 24.30 3.29
N LYS A 15 -11.49 23.34 3.17
CA LYS A 15 -10.61 23.31 2.02
C LYS A 15 -11.60 23.37 0.89
N THR A 16 -11.61 24.46 0.16
CA THR A 16 -11.91 24.44 -1.25
C THR A 16 -11.03 23.32 -1.78
N ARG A 17 -11.51 22.08 -1.62
CA ARG A 17 -10.90 20.90 -2.22
C ARG A 17 -10.88 21.25 -3.67
N ASP A 18 -9.68 21.55 -4.09
CA ASP A 18 -9.38 22.00 -5.43
C ASP A 18 -10.23 21.13 -6.37
N ILE A 19 -10.88 21.76 -7.33
CA ILE A 19 -11.81 21.12 -8.27
C ILE A 19 -11.16 19.96 -9.03
N THR A 20 -9.85 19.82 -8.97
CA THR A 20 -9.06 18.63 -9.36
C THR A 20 -9.36 17.38 -8.50
N GLY A 21 -10.19 17.48 -7.47
CA GLY A 21 -10.58 16.39 -6.59
C GLY A 21 -11.64 15.41 -7.10
N GLY A 22 -11.98 15.44 -8.39
CA GLY A 22 -12.92 14.48 -8.99
C GLY A 22 -12.27 13.14 -9.37
N LEU A 23 -12.68 12.59 -10.52
CA LEU A 23 -12.13 11.33 -11.06
C LEU A 23 -10.58 11.26 -11.12
N PRO A 24 -9.85 12.35 -11.42
CA PRO A 24 -8.38 12.33 -11.35
C PRO A 24 -7.84 11.96 -9.97
N ARG A 25 -8.51 12.38 -8.88
CA ARG A 25 -8.11 12.02 -7.52
C ARG A 25 -8.27 10.52 -7.26
N VAL A 26 -9.32 9.90 -7.77
CA VAL A 26 -9.52 8.44 -7.67
C VAL A 26 -8.39 7.70 -8.39
N ALA A 27 -8.01 8.16 -9.59
CA ALA A 27 -6.88 7.59 -10.32
C ALA A 27 -5.56 7.71 -9.54
N GLU A 28 -5.28 8.86 -8.93
CA GLU A 28 -4.10 9.07 -8.07
C GLU A 28 -4.09 8.12 -6.87
N LEU A 29 -5.24 7.91 -6.22
CA LEU A 29 -5.36 7.01 -5.07
C LEU A 29 -5.09 5.55 -5.48
N PHE A 30 -5.66 5.08 -6.59
CA PHE A 30 -5.41 3.73 -7.08
C PHE A 30 -3.99 3.52 -7.64
N GLU A 31 -3.32 4.56 -8.11
CA GLU A 31 -1.91 4.50 -8.48
C GLU A 31 -0.97 4.68 -7.29
N ALA A 32 -1.51 4.88 -6.08
CA ALA A 32 -0.74 5.12 -4.85
C ALA A 32 0.28 6.26 -5.02
N ARG A 33 -0.08 7.31 -5.78
CA ARG A 33 0.81 8.46 -6.01
C ARG A 33 0.91 9.31 -4.76
N LYS A 34 2.10 9.86 -4.53
CA LYS A 34 2.32 10.83 -3.46
C LYS A 34 1.54 12.11 -3.77
N PRO A 35 0.68 12.59 -2.85
CA PRO A 35 -0.06 13.84 -3.02
C PRO A 35 0.90 15.02 -3.18
N LYS A 36 0.48 16.06 -3.95
CA LYS A 36 1.25 17.31 -4.07
C LYS A 36 1.35 18.02 -2.72
N ASP A 37 0.22 18.11 -2.00
CA ASP A 37 0.13 18.62 -0.63
C ASP A 37 0.09 17.45 0.36
N PHE A 38 1.24 16.80 0.54
CA PHE A 38 1.35 15.69 1.47
C PHE A 38 1.41 16.17 2.91
N ALA A 39 0.81 15.40 3.81
CA ALA A 39 0.94 15.54 5.25
C ALA A 39 2.12 14.71 5.75
N ILE A 40 2.69 15.12 6.87
CA ILE A 40 3.62 14.31 7.65
C ILE A 40 2.84 13.78 8.84
N ILE A 41 2.91 12.49 9.07
CA ILE A 41 2.27 11.78 10.19
C ILE A 41 3.33 11.33 11.19
N SER A 42 2.96 11.25 12.46
CA SER A 42 3.88 10.80 13.51
C SER A 42 4.09 9.29 13.44
N GLU A 43 5.34 8.85 13.55
CA GLU A 43 5.72 7.44 13.61
C GLU A 43 5.62 6.86 15.02
N ILE A 44 5.70 7.72 16.05
CA ILE A 44 5.73 7.34 17.45
C ILE A 44 4.75 8.18 18.29
N ASP A 45 4.40 7.66 19.45
CA ASP A 45 3.68 8.40 20.49
C ASP A 45 4.66 9.28 21.27
N GLY A 46 4.36 10.55 21.47
CA GLY A 46 5.26 11.42 22.21
C GLY A 46 4.81 12.87 22.34
N ILE A 47 5.67 13.66 22.93
CA ILE A 47 5.47 15.10 23.11
C ILE A 47 6.24 15.85 22.02
N VAL A 48 5.59 16.84 21.45
CA VAL A 48 6.16 17.68 20.38
C VAL A 48 7.07 18.76 20.99
N GLU A 49 8.30 18.82 20.51
CA GLU A 49 9.25 19.89 20.79
C GLU A 49 9.69 20.55 19.48
N PHE A 50 9.80 21.88 19.48
CA PHE A 50 10.35 22.61 18.36
C PHE A 50 11.86 22.78 18.53
N GLY A 51 12.62 22.24 17.57
CA GLY A 51 14.06 22.43 17.51
C GLY A 51 14.46 23.69 16.72
N ASN A 52 15.76 23.95 16.69
CA ASN A 52 16.30 25.06 15.92
C ASN A 52 16.03 24.85 14.42
N ASP A 53 15.50 25.89 13.79
CA ASP A 53 15.22 25.92 12.37
C ASP A 53 16.49 25.70 11.54
N TYR A 54 16.38 24.84 10.52
CA TYR A 54 17.48 24.64 9.58
C TYR A 54 17.12 25.21 8.20
N LYS A 55 17.75 26.32 7.83
CA LYS A 55 17.51 27.03 6.56
C LYS A 55 16.01 27.35 6.35
N THR A 56 15.38 26.70 5.37
CA THR A 56 13.98 26.89 4.98
C THR A 56 13.02 25.90 5.65
N LYS A 57 13.53 25.04 6.53
CA LYS A 57 12.74 24.00 7.20
C LYS A 57 12.68 24.24 8.71
N ARG A 58 11.53 23.95 9.31
CA ARG A 58 11.37 23.84 10.75
C ARG A 58 11.71 22.43 11.18
N ARG A 59 12.43 22.29 12.27
CA ARG A 59 12.72 21.00 12.90
C ARG A 59 11.69 20.79 13.99
N ILE A 60 10.95 19.71 13.88
CA ILE A 60 9.99 19.26 14.90
C ILE A 60 10.51 17.94 15.42
N ARG A 61 10.65 17.82 16.73
CA ARG A 61 11.09 16.61 17.40
C ARG A 61 9.94 16.04 18.18
N VAL A 62 9.70 14.76 18.04
CA VAL A 62 8.74 14.01 18.87
C VAL A 62 9.53 13.18 19.86
N VAL A 63 9.37 13.50 21.12
CA VAL A 63 10.06 12.82 22.22
C VAL A 63 9.10 11.81 22.83
N PRO A 64 9.43 10.51 22.77
CA PRO A 64 8.60 9.48 23.37
C PRO A 64 8.59 9.61 24.90
N GLN A 65 7.52 9.14 25.54
CA GLN A 65 7.46 9.11 27.01
C GLN A 65 8.36 8.05 27.61
N ASP A 66 8.64 6.98 26.86
CA ASP A 66 9.56 5.92 27.26
C ASP A 66 11.02 6.37 27.05
N LYS A 67 11.81 6.34 28.09
CA LYS A 67 13.21 6.79 28.10
C LYS A 67 14.15 5.97 27.21
N ASP A 68 13.72 4.77 26.81
CA ASP A 68 14.53 3.84 26.00
C ASP A 68 14.34 4.02 24.49
N SER A 69 13.39 4.87 24.08
CA SER A 69 13.10 5.13 22.65
C SER A 69 13.78 6.42 22.20
N GLU A 70 14.38 6.40 21.01
CA GLU A 70 15.04 7.56 20.43
C GLU A 70 14.00 8.58 19.91
N PRO A 71 14.24 9.89 20.10
CA PRO A 71 13.37 10.93 19.56
C PRO A 71 13.42 10.96 18.02
N VAL A 72 12.28 11.07 17.37
CA VAL A 72 12.18 11.16 15.91
C VAL A 72 12.11 12.62 15.49
N GLU A 73 12.94 13.01 14.51
CA GLU A 73 12.99 14.38 14.00
C GLU A 73 12.31 14.50 12.62
N PHE A 74 11.39 15.44 12.50
CA PHE A 74 10.68 15.76 11.27
C PHE A 74 11.09 17.13 10.73
N MET A 75 11.36 17.21 9.43
CA MET A 75 11.74 18.44 8.74
C MET A 75 10.57 18.98 7.93
N VAL A 76 9.89 19.99 8.45
CA VAL A 76 8.71 20.60 7.82
C VAL A 76 9.07 21.90 7.10
N PRO A 77 8.64 22.15 5.85
CA PRO A 77 8.85 23.43 5.17
C PRO A 77 8.16 24.59 5.89
N LYS A 78 8.83 25.75 6.02
CA LYS A 78 8.31 26.93 6.76
C LYS A 78 6.98 27.50 6.22
N GLY A 79 6.65 27.22 4.95
CA GLY A 79 5.40 27.72 4.34
C GLY A 79 4.16 26.86 4.58
N LYS A 80 4.28 25.75 5.32
CA LYS A 80 3.17 24.83 5.60
C LYS A 80 2.61 25.07 6.99
N LEU A 81 1.27 24.86 7.11
CA LEU A 81 0.58 24.94 8.40
C LEU A 81 0.89 23.69 9.23
N LEU A 82 1.18 23.91 10.51
CA LEU A 82 1.36 22.86 11.48
C LEU A 82 0.02 22.54 12.14
N SER A 83 -0.27 21.26 12.31
CA SER A 83 -1.46 20.80 13.05
C SER A 83 -1.19 20.67 14.55
N VAL A 84 0.07 20.81 14.97
CA VAL A 84 0.54 20.60 16.35
C VAL A 84 1.21 21.84 16.91
N GLN A 85 1.20 21.98 18.24
CA GLN A 85 1.91 23.03 18.98
C GLN A 85 2.99 22.41 19.85
N GLU A 86 3.91 23.26 20.32
CA GLU A 86 4.94 22.85 21.26
C GLU A 86 4.32 22.36 22.58
N GLY A 87 4.73 21.20 23.04
CA GLY A 87 4.21 20.57 24.25
C GLY A 87 2.95 19.72 24.04
N ASP A 88 2.38 19.66 22.81
CA ASP A 88 1.24 18.79 22.52
C ASP A 88 1.67 17.32 22.58
N PHE A 89 0.82 16.48 23.16
CA PHE A 89 0.96 15.04 23.07
C PHE A 89 0.30 14.53 21.79
N ILE A 90 1.07 13.84 20.95
CA ILE A 90 0.59 13.24 19.71
C ILE A 90 0.73 11.73 19.76
N ARG A 91 -0.19 11.05 19.09
CA ARG A 91 -0.16 9.59 18.92
C ARG A 91 0.41 9.19 17.57
N LYS A 92 0.84 7.96 17.51
CA LYS A 92 1.25 7.32 16.27
C LYS A 92 0.13 7.43 15.22
N GLY A 93 0.44 8.05 14.07
CA GLY A 93 -0.53 8.31 13.01
C GLY A 93 -1.19 9.68 13.03
N ASP A 94 -0.97 10.51 14.06
CA ASP A 94 -1.49 11.87 14.09
C ASP A 94 -0.75 12.76 13.10
N LEU A 95 -1.47 13.76 12.55
CA LEU A 95 -0.93 14.70 11.58
C LEU A 95 -0.06 15.75 12.26
N ILE A 96 1.21 15.84 11.90
CA ILE A 96 2.13 16.90 12.31
C ILE A 96 1.94 18.14 11.43
N MET A 97 1.77 17.91 10.13
CA MET A 97 1.59 18.95 9.12
C MET A 97 0.26 18.76 8.40
N ASP A 98 -0.44 19.85 8.14
CA ASP A 98 -1.69 19.82 7.40
C ASP A 98 -1.48 19.38 5.94
N GLY A 99 -2.34 18.48 5.45
CA GLY A 99 -2.27 17.93 4.10
C GLY A 99 -2.98 16.59 3.99
N SER A 100 -2.78 15.94 2.85
CA SER A 100 -3.27 14.56 2.64
C SER A 100 -2.17 13.57 3.04
N PRO A 101 -2.44 12.61 3.92
CA PRO A 101 -1.43 11.63 4.32
C PRO A 101 -0.99 10.79 3.12
N VAL A 102 0.27 10.40 3.10
CA VAL A 102 0.83 9.54 2.05
C VAL A 102 0.37 8.09 2.32
N PRO A 103 -0.23 7.40 1.35
CA PRO A 103 -0.72 6.03 1.56
C PRO A 103 0.35 5.04 2.03
N HIS A 104 1.60 5.21 1.56
CA HIS A 104 2.73 4.36 1.98
C HIS A 104 3.07 4.56 3.45
N ASP A 105 3.04 5.80 3.95
CA ASP A 105 3.33 6.10 5.35
C ASP A 105 2.22 5.54 6.26
N ILE A 106 0.95 5.62 5.82
CA ILE A 106 -0.17 4.98 6.55
C ILE A 106 0.06 3.47 6.65
N LEU A 107 0.49 2.80 5.56
CA LEU A 107 0.75 1.37 5.59
C LEU A 107 1.85 1.00 6.59
N ASN A 108 2.96 1.73 6.56
CA ASN A 108 4.12 1.44 7.39
C ASN A 108 3.88 1.75 8.89
N ILE A 109 3.11 2.81 9.16
CA ILE A 109 2.90 3.30 10.52
C ILE A 109 1.66 2.63 11.15
N LEU A 110 0.51 2.69 10.48
CA LEU A 110 -0.79 2.26 11.02
C LEU A 110 -1.23 0.86 10.54
N GLY A 111 -0.57 0.33 9.52
CA GLY A 111 -0.85 -1.00 8.99
C GLY A 111 -1.92 -1.04 7.89
N VAL A 112 -2.27 -2.28 7.50
CA VAL A 112 -3.10 -2.56 6.32
C VAL A 112 -4.55 -2.12 6.50
N GLU A 113 -5.13 -2.35 7.69
CA GLU A 113 -6.53 -2.03 7.97
C GLU A 113 -6.80 -0.52 7.92
N ALA A 114 -5.94 0.26 8.56
CA ALA A 114 -6.04 1.71 8.54
C ALA A 114 -5.89 2.28 7.12
N LEU A 115 -4.96 1.74 6.33
CA LEU A 115 -4.79 2.11 4.93
C LEU A 115 -6.03 1.76 4.10
N ALA A 116 -6.60 0.58 4.26
CA ALA A 116 -7.79 0.16 3.53
C ALA A 116 -8.97 1.09 3.83
N ASN A 117 -9.23 1.35 5.12
CA ASN A 117 -10.28 2.26 5.55
C ASN A 117 -10.07 3.69 5.00
N TYR A 118 -8.83 4.19 5.02
CA TYR A 118 -8.49 5.49 4.47
C TYR A 118 -8.80 5.56 2.96
N LEU A 119 -8.31 4.59 2.18
CA LEU A 119 -8.49 4.59 0.73
C LEU A 119 -9.97 4.40 0.34
N VAL A 120 -10.70 3.51 1.00
CA VAL A 120 -12.15 3.33 0.77
C VAL A 120 -12.88 4.63 1.04
N LYS A 121 -12.62 5.29 2.18
CA LYS A 121 -13.24 6.56 2.54
C LYS A 121 -12.96 7.65 1.51
N GLU A 122 -11.69 7.87 1.14
CA GLU A 122 -11.30 8.90 0.19
C GLU A 122 -11.94 8.69 -1.20
N VAL A 123 -11.99 7.45 -1.69
CA VAL A 123 -12.64 7.11 -2.96
C VAL A 123 -14.15 7.31 -2.88
N GLN A 124 -14.78 6.82 -1.81
CA GLN A 124 -16.22 6.98 -1.59
C GLN A 124 -16.64 8.45 -1.49
N ASP A 125 -15.84 9.27 -0.81
CA ASP A 125 -16.12 10.70 -0.68
C ASP A 125 -16.15 11.40 -2.04
N VAL A 126 -15.23 11.05 -2.95
CA VAL A 126 -15.23 11.58 -4.32
C VAL A 126 -16.51 11.18 -5.07
N TYR A 127 -16.91 9.91 -5.00
CA TYR A 127 -18.12 9.43 -5.69
C TYR A 127 -19.40 10.01 -5.08
N ARG A 128 -19.49 10.11 -3.75
CA ARG A 128 -20.64 10.71 -3.05
C ARG A 128 -20.83 12.18 -3.40
N LEU A 129 -19.74 12.94 -3.55
CA LEU A 129 -19.81 14.33 -4.01
C LEU A 129 -20.39 14.46 -5.42
N GLN A 130 -20.29 13.43 -6.25
CA GLN A 130 -20.88 13.36 -7.59
C GLN A 130 -22.26 12.69 -7.60
N GLY A 131 -22.84 12.39 -6.44
CA GLY A 131 -24.15 11.74 -6.32
C GLY A 131 -24.17 10.25 -6.67
N VAL A 132 -22.99 9.61 -6.79
CA VAL A 132 -22.88 8.19 -7.14
C VAL A 132 -22.68 7.37 -5.86
N ILE A 133 -23.52 6.35 -5.67
CA ILE A 133 -23.43 5.42 -4.55
C ILE A 133 -22.82 4.11 -5.05
N ILE A 134 -21.68 3.72 -4.49
CA ILE A 134 -20.97 2.48 -4.82
C ILE A 134 -20.80 1.67 -3.54
N ASN A 135 -20.93 0.34 -3.64
CA ASN A 135 -20.64 -0.53 -2.50
C ASN A 135 -19.13 -0.66 -2.29
N ASP A 136 -18.69 -0.61 -1.04
CA ASP A 136 -17.28 -0.65 -0.64
C ASP A 136 -16.53 -1.87 -1.19
N LYS A 137 -17.23 -3.00 -1.35
CA LYS A 137 -16.65 -4.26 -1.89
C LYS A 137 -15.96 -4.07 -3.25
N HIS A 138 -16.46 -3.18 -4.10
CA HIS A 138 -15.84 -2.91 -5.41
C HIS A 138 -14.47 -2.26 -5.27
N ILE A 139 -14.32 -1.39 -4.27
CA ILE A 139 -13.06 -0.71 -3.96
C ILE A 139 -12.12 -1.69 -3.24
N GLU A 140 -12.63 -2.44 -2.27
CA GLU A 140 -11.85 -3.41 -1.49
C GLU A 140 -11.21 -4.50 -2.35
N VAL A 141 -11.92 -4.98 -3.39
CA VAL A 141 -11.35 -5.95 -4.34
C VAL A 141 -10.11 -5.40 -5.05
N ILE A 142 -10.13 -4.12 -5.42
CA ILE A 142 -8.99 -3.45 -6.06
C ILE A 142 -7.85 -3.30 -5.04
N LEU A 143 -8.14 -2.84 -3.83
CA LEU A 143 -7.16 -2.68 -2.75
C LEU A 143 -6.49 -3.99 -2.39
N ARG A 144 -7.24 -5.10 -2.37
CA ARG A 144 -6.68 -6.43 -2.16
C ARG A 144 -5.60 -6.77 -3.19
N GLN A 145 -5.78 -6.38 -4.45
CA GLN A 145 -4.76 -6.60 -5.49
C GLN A 145 -3.54 -5.68 -5.30
N MET A 146 -3.76 -4.43 -4.87
CA MET A 146 -2.68 -3.49 -4.58
C MET A 146 -1.80 -3.91 -3.39
N LEU A 147 -2.36 -4.66 -2.44
CA LEU A 147 -1.70 -5.14 -1.21
C LEU A 147 -1.31 -6.62 -1.27
N LYS A 148 -1.35 -7.21 -2.45
CA LYS A 148 -1.08 -8.66 -2.64
C LYS A 148 0.38 -9.04 -2.42
N LYS A 149 1.31 -8.10 -2.60
CA LYS A 149 2.74 -8.34 -2.62
C LYS A 149 3.41 -8.07 -1.27
N ILE A 150 4.47 -8.82 -1.00
CA ILE A 150 5.36 -8.69 0.15
C ILE A 150 6.78 -8.46 -0.37
N GLU A 151 7.49 -7.52 0.23
CA GLU A 151 8.92 -7.32 0.05
C GLU A 151 9.67 -8.06 1.15
N VAL A 152 10.61 -8.90 0.77
CA VAL A 152 11.43 -9.65 1.70
C VAL A 152 12.46 -8.72 2.34
N LYS A 153 12.46 -8.59 3.66
CA LYS A 153 13.46 -7.82 4.42
C LYS A 153 14.63 -8.69 4.83
N GLU A 154 14.33 -9.85 5.40
CA GLU A 154 15.32 -10.83 5.82
C GLU A 154 14.98 -12.18 5.19
N SER A 155 15.97 -12.81 4.59
CA SER A 155 15.77 -14.08 3.89
C SER A 155 15.65 -15.29 4.81
N GLY A 156 16.15 -15.19 6.06
CA GLY A 156 16.27 -16.36 6.92
C GLY A 156 17.03 -17.50 6.22
N ASP A 157 16.53 -18.71 6.35
CA ASP A 157 17.07 -19.92 5.67
C ASP A 157 16.35 -20.20 4.33
N SER A 158 15.61 -19.21 3.80
CA SER A 158 14.90 -19.34 2.52
C SER A 158 15.83 -19.10 1.32
N THR A 159 15.36 -19.49 0.14
CA THR A 159 16.01 -19.18 -1.15
C THR A 159 15.68 -17.79 -1.68
N LEU A 160 14.91 -17.00 -0.94
CA LEU A 160 14.49 -15.66 -1.31
C LEU A 160 15.63 -14.66 -1.11
N LEU A 161 15.66 -13.63 -1.96
CA LEU A 161 16.64 -12.56 -1.84
C LEU A 161 16.06 -11.36 -1.07
N PRO A 162 16.83 -10.70 -0.21
CA PRO A 162 16.41 -9.44 0.39
C PRO A 162 16.07 -8.40 -0.67
N GLY A 163 14.93 -7.71 -0.51
CA GLY A 163 14.38 -6.77 -1.49
C GLY A 163 13.58 -7.41 -2.63
N GLU A 164 13.44 -8.72 -2.66
CA GLU A 164 12.59 -9.41 -3.63
C GLU A 164 11.11 -9.19 -3.30
N ILE A 165 10.30 -8.95 -4.35
CA ILE A 165 8.85 -8.75 -4.22
C ILE A 165 8.15 -10.02 -4.67
N ILE A 166 7.47 -10.68 -3.76
CA ILE A 166 6.79 -11.96 -3.96
C ILE A 166 5.31 -11.89 -3.60
N ASP A 167 4.51 -12.80 -4.14
CA ASP A 167 3.10 -12.93 -3.74
C ASP A 167 2.98 -13.45 -2.30
N ARG A 168 2.06 -12.85 -1.53
CA ARG A 168 1.83 -13.20 -0.14
C ARG A 168 1.62 -14.70 0.08
N LEU A 169 0.76 -15.33 -0.74
CA LEU A 169 0.46 -16.75 -0.59
C LEU A 169 1.71 -17.61 -0.78
N LYS A 170 2.55 -17.30 -1.76
CA LYS A 170 3.81 -18.02 -1.96
C LYS A 170 4.80 -17.81 -0.83
N PHE A 171 4.85 -16.59 -0.30
CA PHE A 171 5.70 -16.28 0.85
C PHE A 171 5.26 -17.08 2.09
N GLU A 172 3.94 -17.14 2.35
CA GLU A 172 3.36 -17.93 3.42
C GLU A 172 3.66 -19.43 3.23
N GLU A 173 3.47 -19.99 2.03
CA GLU A 173 3.79 -21.40 1.71
C GLU A 173 5.28 -21.75 1.93
N ILE A 174 6.18 -20.83 1.57
CA ILE A 174 7.63 -21.03 1.79
C ILE A 174 7.94 -21.02 3.27
N ASN A 175 7.38 -20.07 4.03
CA ASN A 175 7.59 -19.99 5.47
C ASN A 175 7.00 -21.18 6.21
N GLU A 176 5.83 -21.67 5.83
CA GLU A 176 5.23 -22.89 6.42
C GLU A 176 6.15 -24.11 6.22
N LYS A 177 6.76 -24.26 5.05
CA LYS A 177 7.73 -25.32 4.79
C LYS A 177 8.97 -25.17 5.66
N LEU A 178 9.54 -23.98 5.77
CA LEU A 178 10.72 -23.72 6.60
C LEU A 178 10.43 -24.01 8.08
N VAL A 179 9.29 -23.56 8.59
CA VAL A 179 8.87 -23.83 9.97
C VAL A 179 8.70 -25.33 10.21
N SER A 180 8.11 -26.07 9.26
CA SER A 180 7.96 -27.53 9.36
C SER A 180 9.31 -28.26 9.37
N GLU A 181 10.35 -27.67 8.78
CA GLU A 181 11.72 -28.18 8.76
C GLU A 181 12.58 -27.67 9.94
N ASN A 182 11.98 -26.92 10.90
CA ASN A 182 12.66 -26.25 12.03
C ASN A 182 13.77 -25.27 11.57
N LYS A 183 13.55 -24.59 10.46
CA LYS A 183 14.44 -23.54 9.92
C LYS A 183 13.89 -22.14 10.24
N ASN A 184 14.76 -21.13 10.15
CA ASN A 184 14.37 -19.75 10.35
C ASN A 184 13.50 -19.26 9.18
N ALA A 185 12.30 -18.77 9.48
CA ALA A 185 11.40 -18.21 8.48
C ALA A 185 11.92 -16.86 7.95
N ALA A 186 11.58 -16.54 6.71
CA ALA A 186 11.85 -15.24 6.13
C ALA A 186 10.93 -14.17 6.72
N VAL A 187 11.45 -12.96 6.90
CA VAL A 187 10.68 -11.78 7.35
C VAL A 187 10.42 -10.87 6.17
N GLY A 188 9.17 -10.44 6.03
CA GLY A 188 8.77 -9.57 4.93
C GLY A 188 7.68 -8.59 5.34
N GLU A 189 7.63 -7.45 4.67
CA GLU A 189 6.65 -6.41 4.87
C GLU A 189 5.74 -6.27 3.66
N ARG A 190 4.47 -5.93 3.90
CA ARG A 190 3.52 -5.68 2.81
C ARG A 190 3.87 -4.39 2.09
N VAL A 191 3.79 -4.43 0.76
CA VAL A 191 4.04 -3.28 -0.10
C VAL A 191 2.77 -2.84 -0.79
N LEU A 192 2.50 -1.54 -0.74
CA LEU A 192 1.42 -0.94 -1.51
C LEU A 192 1.91 -0.67 -2.94
N MET A 193 1.21 -1.23 -3.91
CA MET A 193 1.48 -1.00 -5.32
C MET A 193 0.32 -0.28 -5.99
N GLY A 194 0.62 0.67 -6.88
CA GLY A 194 -0.39 1.18 -7.80
C GLY A 194 -0.95 0.07 -8.70
N ILE A 195 -2.19 0.22 -9.15
CA ILE A 195 -2.87 -0.82 -9.96
C ILE A 195 -2.13 -1.17 -11.24
N THR A 196 -1.52 -0.19 -11.91
CA THR A 196 -0.72 -0.41 -13.12
C THR A 196 0.48 -1.30 -12.83
N LYS A 197 1.24 -1.01 -11.76
CA LYS A 197 2.40 -1.80 -11.36
C LYS A 197 1.98 -3.20 -10.90
N ALA A 198 0.91 -3.31 -10.13
CA ALA A 198 0.36 -4.58 -9.70
C ALA A 198 -0.08 -5.47 -10.87
N SER A 199 -0.66 -4.87 -11.93
CA SER A 199 -1.07 -5.58 -13.14
C SER A 199 0.10 -6.07 -14.00
N LEU A 200 1.22 -5.34 -14.01
CA LEU A 200 2.44 -5.74 -14.72
C LEU A 200 3.26 -6.80 -13.97
N GLN A 201 3.16 -6.83 -12.65
CA GLN A 201 3.87 -7.79 -11.80
C GLN A 201 3.04 -9.03 -11.45
N THR A 202 2.15 -9.44 -12.35
CA THR A 202 1.42 -10.71 -12.24
C THR A 202 2.33 -11.89 -12.59
N GLU A 203 1.96 -13.08 -12.13
CA GLU A 203 2.71 -14.32 -12.46
C GLU A 203 2.65 -14.66 -13.93
N SER A 204 1.50 -14.43 -14.58
CA SER A 204 1.31 -14.64 -15.99
C SER A 204 1.93 -13.52 -16.82
N PHE A 205 3.00 -13.84 -17.55
CA PHE A 205 3.61 -12.87 -18.47
C PHE A 205 2.71 -12.60 -19.70
N ILE A 206 1.84 -13.54 -20.09
CA ILE A 206 0.86 -13.34 -21.17
C ILE A 206 -0.14 -12.26 -20.76
N SER A 207 -0.66 -12.35 -19.54
CA SER A 207 -1.58 -11.36 -18.98
C SER A 207 -0.93 -9.96 -18.87
N ALA A 208 0.30 -9.89 -18.38
CA ALA A 208 1.05 -8.64 -18.26
C ALA A 208 1.33 -8.02 -19.62
N ALA A 209 1.83 -8.81 -20.59
CA ALA A 209 2.15 -8.35 -21.93
C ALA A 209 0.93 -7.82 -22.70
N SER A 210 -0.25 -8.36 -22.43
CA SER A 210 -1.49 -7.90 -23.06
C SER A 210 -2.02 -6.56 -22.50
N PHE A 211 -1.43 -6.06 -21.42
CA PHE A 211 -1.85 -4.82 -20.78
C PHE A 211 -1.00 -3.62 -21.24
N GLN A 212 0.27 -3.61 -20.92
CA GLN A 212 1.23 -2.55 -21.30
C GLN A 212 2.65 -3.12 -21.42
N GLU A 213 3.57 -2.36 -22.02
CA GLU A 213 4.98 -2.70 -22.13
C GLU A 213 5.23 -4.10 -22.75
N THR A 214 4.46 -4.47 -23.77
CA THR A 214 4.45 -5.81 -24.38
C THR A 214 5.85 -6.32 -24.70
N THR A 215 6.66 -5.52 -25.38
CA THR A 215 8.02 -5.91 -25.79
C THR A 215 8.91 -6.18 -24.59
N ARG A 216 8.88 -5.31 -23.57
CA ARG A 216 9.70 -5.45 -22.36
C ARG A 216 9.33 -6.71 -21.60
N VAL A 217 8.03 -6.92 -21.38
CA VAL A 217 7.53 -8.08 -20.63
C VAL A 217 7.89 -9.38 -21.33
N LEU A 218 7.69 -9.46 -22.66
CA LEU A 218 8.01 -10.66 -23.43
C LEU A 218 9.52 -10.94 -23.47
N THR A 219 10.34 -9.88 -23.63
CA THR A 219 11.80 -10.01 -23.60
C THR A 219 12.29 -10.52 -22.25
N ASP A 220 11.80 -9.95 -21.14
CA ASP A 220 12.15 -10.39 -19.80
C ASP A 220 11.72 -11.84 -19.53
N ALA A 221 10.53 -12.22 -20.02
CA ALA A 221 10.04 -13.58 -19.89
C ALA A 221 10.89 -14.58 -20.69
N ALA A 222 11.31 -14.21 -21.90
CA ALA A 222 12.17 -15.03 -22.76
C ALA A 222 13.58 -15.19 -22.14
N ILE A 223 14.19 -14.12 -21.67
CA ILE A 223 15.52 -14.16 -21.03
C ILE A 223 15.51 -15.04 -19.77
N LYS A 224 14.44 -14.96 -18.97
CA LYS A 224 14.29 -15.72 -17.72
C LYS A 224 13.76 -17.14 -17.94
N GLY A 225 13.41 -17.53 -19.16
CA GLY A 225 12.80 -18.82 -19.45
C GLY A 225 11.50 -19.06 -18.68
N LYS A 226 10.69 -18.02 -18.48
CA LYS A 226 9.46 -18.14 -17.69
C LYS A 226 8.43 -19.03 -18.38
N THR A 227 7.78 -19.89 -17.60
CA THR A 227 6.64 -20.70 -18.04
C THR A 227 5.35 -20.14 -17.45
N ASP A 228 4.35 -19.88 -18.30
CA ASP A 228 3.01 -19.46 -17.86
C ASP A 228 2.15 -20.68 -17.56
N LYS A 229 1.64 -20.77 -16.34
CA LYS A 229 0.82 -21.90 -15.88
C LYS A 229 -0.65 -21.81 -16.33
N LEU A 230 -1.06 -20.72 -16.97
CA LEU A 230 -2.43 -20.48 -17.47
C LEU A 230 -3.50 -20.66 -16.36
N ILE A 231 -3.24 -20.15 -15.17
CA ILE A 231 -4.13 -20.29 -13.99
C ILE A 231 -5.28 -19.29 -14.03
N GLY A 232 -5.04 -18.07 -14.54
CA GLY A 232 -6.02 -16.99 -14.57
C GLY A 232 -6.98 -17.06 -15.74
N LEU A 233 -7.92 -16.13 -15.78
CA LEU A 233 -8.93 -16.09 -16.84
C LEU A 233 -8.37 -15.47 -18.12
N LYS A 234 -7.63 -14.37 -18.01
CA LYS A 234 -7.19 -13.55 -19.13
C LYS A 234 -6.24 -14.29 -20.06
N GLU A 235 -5.23 -14.96 -19.54
CA GLU A 235 -4.28 -15.76 -20.30
C GLU A 235 -4.95 -16.93 -21.05
N ASN A 236 -5.93 -17.60 -20.43
CA ASN A 236 -6.68 -18.67 -21.07
C ASN A 236 -7.52 -18.15 -22.24
N VAL A 237 -8.17 -16.99 -22.08
CA VAL A 237 -8.93 -16.33 -23.15
C VAL A 237 -8.02 -15.95 -24.32
N ILE A 238 -6.83 -15.39 -24.04
CA ILE A 238 -5.86 -14.98 -25.07
C ILE A 238 -5.39 -16.18 -25.88
N VAL A 239 -5.10 -17.31 -25.22
CA VAL A 239 -4.61 -18.55 -25.87
C VAL A 239 -5.76 -19.35 -26.51
N GLY A 240 -7.02 -18.98 -26.31
CA GLY A 240 -8.19 -19.67 -26.84
C GLY A 240 -8.55 -20.95 -26.09
N ARG A 241 -8.12 -21.09 -24.84
CA ARG A 241 -8.51 -22.22 -23.97
C ARG A 241 -9.76 -21.89 -23.17
N LEU A 242 -10.45 -22.92 -22.69
CA LEU A 242 -11.55 -22.75 -21.74
C LEU A 242 -11.02 -22.16 -20.45
N VAL A 243 -11.72 -21.13 -19.94
CA VAL A 243 -11.39 -20.52 -18.65
C VAL A 243 -11.50 -21.56 -17.52
N PRO A 244 -10.62 -21.52 -16.49
CA PRO A 244 -10.62 -22.48 -15.40
C PRO A 244 -11.73 -22.19 -14.37
N ALA A 245 -12.96 -21.98 -14.85
CA ALA A 245 -14.15 -21.70 -14.08
C ALA A 245 -15.37 -22.35 -14.76
N GLY A 246 -16.38 -22.72 -13.99
CA GLY A 246 -17.58 -23.40 -14.51
C GLY A 246 -17.26 -24.72 -15.23
N THR A 247 -17.79 -24.90 -16.43
CA THR A 247 -17.57 -26.11 -17.25
C THR A 247 -16.11 -26.36 -17.61
N GLY A 248 -15.30 -25.31 -17.78
CA GLY A 248 -13.87 -25.42 -18.04
C GLY A 248 -13.09 -26.01 -16.87
N SER A 249 -13.46 -25.66 -15.64
CA SER A 249 -12.85 -26.23 -14.44
C SER A 249 -13.12 -27.75 -14.34
N ILE A 250 -14.34 -28.17 -14.60
CA ILE A 250 -14.73 -29.60 -14.59
C ILE A 250 -13.93 -30.37 -15.64
N LYS A 251 -13.83 -29.86 -16.86
CA LYS A 251 -13.07 -30.51 -17.94
C LYS A 251 -11.58 -30.62 -17.60
N ASN A 252 -10.99 -29.60 -16.99
CA ASN A 252 -9.59 -29.61 -16.57
C ASN A 252 -9.33 -30.65 -15.46
N LEU A 253 -10.28 -30.83 -14.51
CA LEU A 253 -10.20 -31.85 -13.48
C LEU A 253 -10.28 -33.27 -14.07
N TRP A 254 -11.14 -33.48 -15.06
CA TRP A 254 -11.25 -34.78 -15.73
C TRP A 254 -9.99 -35.12 -16.53
N ASN A 255 -9.45 -34.14 -17.27
CA ASN A 255 -8.21 -34.34 -18.01
C ASN A 255 -7.02 -34.63 -17.08
N LYS A 256 -6.97 -34.04 -15.91
CA LYS A 256 -5.93 -34.28 -14.92
C LYS A 256 -6.03 -35.70 -14.36
N LYS A 257 -7.24 -36.18 -14.01
CA LYS A 257 -7.45 -37.57 -13.57
C LYS A 257 -7.10 -38.59 -14.66
N ALA A 258 -7.50 -38.32 -15.91
CA ALA A 258 -7.18 -39.20 -17.04
C ALA A 258 -5.67 -39.25 -17.43
N SER A 259 -4.85 -38.35 -16.90
CA SER A 259 -3.39 -38.37 -17.09
C SER A 259 -2.63 -38.98 -15.91
N GLU A 260 -3.32 -39.26 -14.81
CA GLU A 260 -2.78 -39.89 -13.59
C GLU A 260 -3.08 -41.42 -13.58
N ASP A 261 -4.06 -41.87 -14.40
CA ASP A 261 -4.33 -43.30 -14.73
C ASP A 261 -3.52 -43.75 -15.96
#